data_25570a7ad2138a8d6ff0d368dae8d21d
#
_entry.id   25570a7ad2138a8d6ff0d368dae8d21d
#
_cell.length_a   1.000
_cell.length_b   1.000
_cell.length_c   1.000
_cell.angle_alpha   90.00
_cell.angle_beta   90.00
_cell.angle_gamma   90.00
#
_symmetry.space_group_name_H-M   'P 1'
#
loop_
_entity.id
_entity.type
_entity.pdbx_description
1 polymer ?
#
loop_
_entity_poly.entity_id
_entity_poly.type
_entity_poly.pdbx_seq_one_letter_code
_entity_poly.pdbx_strand_id
1 'polypeptide(L)'
;MRKSLLILLLFVCGATQMWAGTKMNERPKLVVGIVVDQMRWDYLPRYYDQFGDDGFKRLVEDGFSCDNCLINYLPTVTAIGHTSVYTGATPALHGICGNNFFIDGKSVYCCEDTTVSVVGSNSKKPMSPHLLLSTTIGDQLRMHTDFRSKVVGVSYKDRAAILPAGRSANAAYWLDTKNLCFVTSTYYMDELPEWAKACNLQLKKNKKAQELGSKIGYDPICGTVTTDMAIAALKGEQLGKGDVTDMLCVSYSQTDVIGHAWGTRGEHADDAYLQLDKDLARLLNALDEHVGKGNYLLFLTADHGAAHNFQWMADHKMNGGAWKVRDDVLDDSLDAYLRETIGADLSVISDINSYRVFLNHARIKELGLEVQKVKDVLIDYARRLPHVQFVMDFEKVNTWSVPDVLRSRALLGYHPRRSGDLLIVLEAGWYEFGRGSSPVGTTHGEWNPYDAHIPLLFYGWKVEHGSTSREVHITDIAPTVCQKLHIQQPNACIGEAITEIIEGH
;
A
#
# COMPACT_ATOMS: atom_id res chain seq x y z
N MET A 1 -26.59 18.50 73.01
CA MET A 1 -25.28 18.39 72.39
C MET A 1 -24.90 16.98 71.90
N ARG A 2 -25.85 16.09 71.53
CA ARG A 2 -25.56 14.73 71.04
C ARG A 2 -26.08 14.40 69.64
N LYS A 3 -26.72 15.33 68.95
CA LYS A 3 -27.24 15.16 67.56
C LYS A 3 -26.38 15.80 66.46
N SER A 4 -25.42 16.60 66.79
CA SER A 4 -24.55 17.24 65.78
C SER A 4 -23.27 16.49 65.44
N LEU A 5 -22.94 15.42 66.20
CA LEU A 5 -21.72 14.65 65.99
C LEU A 5 -21.92 13.46 65.01
N LEU A 6 -23.18 13.03 64.76
CA LEU A 6 -23.49 11.93 63.85
C LEU A 6 -23.58 12.33 62.37
N ILE A 7 -23.75 13.65 62.09
CA ILE A 7 -23.85 14.15 60.72
C ILE A 7 -22.46 14.41 60.11
N LEU A 8 -21.43 14.65 60.97
CA LEU A 8 -20.08 14.90 60.49
C LEU A 8 -19.32 13.64 60.08
N LEU A 9 -19.72 12.47 60.66
CA LEU A 9 -19.11 11.17 60.34
C LEU A 9 -19.65 10.54 59.03
N LEU A 10 -20.84 10.94 58.57
CA LEU A 10 -21.40 10.47 57.31
C LEU A 10 -20.89 11.28 56.09
N PHE A 11 -20.38 12.49 56.29
CA PHE A 11 -19.75 13.29 55.19
C PHE A 11 -18.29 12.93 54.93
N VAL A 12 -17.55 12.33 55.86
CA VAL A 12 -16.18 11.90 55.70
C VAL A 12 -16.07 10.54 55.01
N CYS A 13 -17.06 9.66 55.11
CA CYS A 13 -17.10 8.38 54.38
C CYS A 13 -17.59 8.50 52.93
N GLY A 14 -18.22 9.63 52.54
CA GLY A 14 -18.66 9.87 51.17
C GLY A 14 -17.59 10.48 50.23
N ALA A 15 -16.50 10.95 50.76
CA ALA A 15 -15.45 11.65 49.96
C ALA A 15 -14.28 10.77 49.54
N THR A 16 -14.24 9.49 49.94
CA THR A 16 -13.12 8.58 49.59
C THR A 16 -13.45 7.59 48.46
N GLN A 17 -14.60 7.73 47.78
CA GLN A 17 -14.96 6.87 46.65
C GLN A 17 -14.99 7.54 45.29
N MET A 18 -14.41 8.71 45.09
CA MET A 18 -14.36 9.36 43.80
C MET A 18 -12.92 9.63 43.30
N TRP A 19 -12.03 8.65 43.50
CA TRP A 19 -10.82 8.53 42.69
C TRP A 19 -10.64 7.05 42.31
N ALA A 20 -11.62 6.47 41.60
CA ALA A 20 -11.34 5.47 40.65
C ALA A 20 -10.59 6.21 39.54
N GLY A 21 -9.28 6.20 39.60
CA GLY A 21 -8.47 6.71 38.50
C GLY A 21 -9.00 6.07 37.23
N THR A 22 -9.34 6.88 36.24
CA THR A 22 -9.56 6.43 34.88
C THR A 22 -8.40 5.48 34.58
N LYS A 23 -8.67 4.16 34.50
CA LYS A 23 -7.66 3.22 34.00
C LYS A 23 -7.23 3.80 32.68
N MET A 24 -5.98 4.24 32.59
CA MET A 24 -5.40 4.61 31.31
C MET A 24 -5.68 3.43 30.40
N ASN A 25 -6.35 3.69 29.26
CA ASN A 25 -6.70 2.63 28.34
C ASN A 25 -5.43 1.85 28.01
N GLU A 26 -5.43 0.57 28.35
CA GLU A 26 -4.32 -0.32 28.00
C GLU A 26 -4.12 -0.26 26.49
N ARG A 27 -2.86 -0.21 26.07
CA ARG A 27 -2.46 -0.19 24.66
C ARG A 27 -1.44 -1.30 24.39
N PRO A 28 -1.36 -1.80 23.16
CA PRO A 28 -0.29 -2.73 22.81
C PRO A 28 1.07 -2.03 22.93
N LYS A 29 2.11 -2.80 23.15
CA LYS A 29 3.48 -2.28 23.15
C LYS A 29 3.96 -1.92 21.74
N LEU A 30 3.45 -2.62 20.73
CA LEU A 30 3.82 -2.45 19.34
C LEU A 30 2.62 -2.63 18.42
N VAL A 31 2.53 -1.83 17.37
CA VAL A 31 1.69 -2.10 16.20
C VAL A 31 2.58 -2.60 15.07
N VAL A 32 2.18 -3.69 14.44
CA VAL A 32 2.88 -4.25 13.27
C VAL A 32 1.93 -4.24 12.09
N GLY A 33 2.27 -3.50 11.04
CA GLY A 33 1.53 -3.53 9.78
C GLY A 33 2.33 -4.32 8.75
N ILE A 34 1.74 -5.36 8.18
CA ILE A 34 2.34 -6.17 7.11
C ILE A 34 1.53 -5.98 5.84
N VAL A 35 2.21 -5.57 4.76
CA VAL A 35 1.62 -5.49 3.42
C VAL A 35 2.35 -6.49 2.52
N VAL A 36 1.60 -7.40 1.90
CA VAL A 36 2.11 -8.34 0.90
C VAL A 36 1.73 -7.82 -0.48
N ASP A 37 2.71 -7.27 -1.18
CA ASP A 37 2.54 -6.62 -2.49
C ASP A 37 1.97 -7.60 -3.53
N GLN A 38 0.89 -7.22 -4.21
CA GLN A 38 0.17 -8.02 -5.22
C GLN A 38 -0.48 -9.31 -4.68
N MET A 39 -0.81 -9.37 -3.38
CA MET A 39 -1.44 -10.57 -2.83
C MET A 39 -2.95 -10.55 -3.08
N ARG A 40 -3.41 -11.49 -3.92
CA ARG A 40 -4.83 -11.78 -4.12
C ARG A 40 -5.43 -12.44 -2.87
N TRP A 41 -6.69 -12.15 -2.59
CA TRP A 41 -7.41 -12.80 -1.49
C TRP A 41 -7.41 -14.34 -1.62
N ASP A 42 -7.59 -14.86 -2.86
CA ASP A 42 -7.70 -16.30 -3.10
C ASP A 42 -6.39 -17.09 -2.89
N TYR A 43 -5.27 -16.42 -2.58
CA TYR A 43 -4.03 -17.11 -2.23
C TYR A 43 -4.08 -17.72 -0.82
N LEU A 44 -4.81 -17.14 0.12
CA LEU A 44 -4.99 -17.76 1.44
C LEU A 44 -5.64 -19.14 1.34
N PRO A 45 -6.84 -19.32 0.79
CA PRO A 45 -7.45 -20.65 0.67
C PRO A 45 -6.68 -21.56 -0.32
N ARG A 46 -6.02 -21.00 -1.35
CA ARG A 46 -5.27 -21.79 -2.33
C ARG A 46 -4.09 -22.53 -1.74
N TYR A 47 -3.33 -21.87 -0.87
CA TYR A 47 -2.11 -22.43 -0.29
C TYR A 47 -2.30 -22.94 1.13
N TYR A 48 -3.52 -22.86 1.69
CA TYR A 48 -3.79 -23.15 3.09
C TYR A 48 -3.21 -24.50 3.56
N ASP A 49 -3.46 -25.57 2.83
CA ASP A 49 -2.97 -26.92 3.19
C ASP A 49 -1.45 -27.08 3.09
N GLN A 50 -0.77 -26.18 2.39
CA GLN A 50 0.67 -26.18 2.19
C GLN A 50 1.43 -25.25 3.15
N PHE A 51 0.73 -24.34 3.81
CA PHE A 51 1.32 -23.46 4.81
C PHE A 51 1.69 -24.22 6.08
N GLY A 52 2.78 -23.76 6.73
CA GLY A 52 3.14 -24.21 8.07
C GLY A 52 2.22 -23.60 9.14
N ASP A 53 2.30 -24.13 10.36
CA ASP A 53 1.38 -23.73 11.45
C ASP A 53 1.70 -22.33 12.03
N ASP A 54 2.94 -21.84 11.89
CA ASP A 54 3.42 -20.62 12.56
C ASP A 54 3.34 -19.34 11.70
N GLY A 55 2.99 -19.45 10.42
CA GLY A 55 2.94 -18.37 9.45
C GLY A 55 1.51 -17.88 9.18
N PHE A 56 1.05 -18.00 7.93
CA PHE A 56 -0.29 -17.60 7.53
C PHE A 56 -1.40 -18.35 8.31
N LYS A 57 -1.25 -19.65 8.54
CA LYS A 57 -2.24 -20.42 9.31
C LYS A 57 -2.43 -19.83 10.70
N ARG A 58 -1.35 -19.50 11.40
CA ARG A 58 -1.43 -18.85 12.72
C ARG A 58 -2.26 -17.57 12.70
N LEU A 59 -2.09 -16.75 11.66
CA LEU A 59 -2.84 -15.50 11.53
C LEU A 59 -4.32 -15.75 11.23
N VAL A 60 -4.64 -16.78 10.47
CA VAL A 60 -6.02 -17.16 10.11
C VAL A 60 -6.71 -17.86 11.30
N GLU A 61 -6.02 -18.79 11.98
CA GLU A 61 -6.62 -19.65 12.99
C GLU A 61 -6.70 -18.99 14.37
N ASP A 62 -5.73 -18.14 14.74
CA ASP A 62 -5.68 -17.44 16.03
C ASP A 62 -6.13 -15.96 15.90
N GLY A 63 -6.33 -15.44 14.70
CA GLY A 63 -6.67 -14.04 14.43
C GLY A 63 -8.11 -13.84 13.97
N PHE A 64 -8.38 -12.66 13.41
CA PHE A 64 -9.67 -12.29 12.83
C PHE A 64 -9.53 -12.01 11.35
N SER A 65 -10.34 -12.68 10.50
CA SER A 65 -10.33 -12.54 9.05
C SER A 65 -11.48 -11.65 8.55
N CYS A 66 -11.15 -10.65 7.73
CA CYS A 66 -12.13 -9.89 6.95
C CYS A 66 -12.14 -10.46 5.53
N ASP A 67 -13.05 -11.39 5.26
CA ASP A 67 -13.05 -12.19 4.03
C ASP A 67 -13.49 -11.42 2.79
N ASN A 68 -14.02 -10.21 2.95
CA ASN A 68 -14.49 -9.35 1.86
C ASN A 68 -13.89 -7.94 1.98
N CYS A 69 -12.56 -7.86 1.98
CA CYS A 69 -11.85 -6.58 1.97
C CYS A 69 -11.57 -6.12 0.54
N LEU A 70 -12.09 -4.93 0.19
CA LEU A 70 -12.00 -4.39 -1.16
C LEU A 70 -11.22 -3.08 -1.22
N ILE A 71 -10.56 -2.84 -2.35
CA ILE A 71 -10.02 -1.53 -2.71
C ILE A 71 -11.16 -0.71 -3.32
N ASN A 72 -11.37 0.48 -2.77
CA ASN A 72 -12.50 1.35 -3.11
C ASN A 72 -12.13 2.53 -4.04
N TYR A 73 -11.00 2.48 -4.72
CA TYR A 73 -10.51 3.52 -5.64
C TYR A 73 -9.83 2.91 -6.90
N LEU A 74 -9.42 3.78 -7.82
CA LEU A 74 -8.61 3.50 -9.01
C LEU A 74 -7.46 4.52 -9.13
N PRO A 75 -6.32 4.11 -9.72
CA PRO A 75 -5.93 2.73 -10.09
C PRO A 75 -5.39 1.94 -8.88
N THR A 76 -5.40 0.61 -9.00
CA THR A 76 -4.91 -0.30 -7.95
C THR A 76 -3.42 -0.56 -8.15
N VAL A 77 -2.56 0.34 -7.64
CA VAL A 77 -1.10 0.27 -7.79
C VAL A 77 -0.36 0.48 -6.48
N THR A 78 0.87 -0.03 -6.40
CA THR A 78 1.67 -0.15 -5.17
C THR A 78 1.70 1.09 -4.29
N ALA A 79 2.09 2.25 -4.83
CA ALA A 79 2.23 3.47 -4.01
C ALA A 79 0.89 3.90 -3.39
N ILE A 80 -0.20 3.75 -4.15
CA ILE A 80 -1.54 4.11 -3.68
C ILE A 80 -1.99 3.16 -2.56
N GLY A 81 -1.89 1.84 -2.79
CA GLY A 81 -2.32 0.83 -1.83
C GLY A 81 -1.61 0.96 -0.50
N HIS A 82 -0.28 1.01 -0.53
CA HIS A 82 0.52 1.23 0.68
C HIS A 82 0.14 2.51 1.42
N THR A 83 -0.12 3.60 0.69
CA THR A 83 -0.55 4.85 1.32
C THR A 83 -1.94 4.72 1.94
N SER A 84 -2.89 4.13 1.23
CA SER A 84 -4.29 4.02 1.69
C SER A 84 -4.44 3.16 2.94
N VAL A 85 -3.68 2.05 3.04
CA VAL A 85 -3.63 1.20 4.26
C VAL A 85 -3.31 2.02 5.51
N TYR A 86 -2.33 2.91 5.43
CA TYR A 86 -1.83 3.61 6.61
C TYR A 86 -2.43 4.99 6.84
N THR A 87 -3.13 5.54 5.84
CA THR A 87 -3.81 6.84 5.97
C THR A 87 -5.32 6.73 6.17
N GLY A 88 -5.93 5.59 5.80
CA GLY A 88 -7.38 5.46 5.73
C GLY A 88 -8.01 6.39 4.67
N ALA A 89 -7.20 6.93 3.76
CA ALA A 89 -7.59 7.87 2.73
C ALA A 89 -7.39 7.28 1.33
N THR A 90 -7.86 7.98 0.32
CA THR A 90 -7.75 7.60 -1.09
C THR A 90 -6.88 8.60 -1.86
N PRO A 91 -6.46 8.31 -3.10
CA PRO A 91 -5.66 9.22 -3.92
C PRO A 91 -6.20 10.64 -3.99
N ALA A 92 -7.52 10.79 -4.03
CA ALA A 92 -8.18 12.10 -4.03
C ALA A 92 -7.76 13.00 -2.85
N LEU A 93 -7.39 12.41 -1.72
CA LEU A 93 -7.11 13.11 -0.47
C LEU A 93 -5.64 13.01 -0.05
N HIS A 94 -5.04 11.80 -0.06
CA HIS A 94 -3.64 11.64 0.34
C HIS A 94 -2.64 12.08 -0.74
N GLY A 95 -3.10 12.32 -2.00
CA GLY A 95 -2.34 12.92 -3.07
C GLY A 95 -1.28 12.02 -3.72
N ILE A 96 -1.13 10.78 -3.33
CA ILE A 96 -0.30 9.78 -4.02
C ILE A 96 -1.18 9.10 -5.05
N CYS A 97 -1.03 9.52 -6.31
CA CYS A 97 -1.95 9.14 -7.38
C CYS A 97 -1.41 8.01 -8.27
N GLY A 98 -0.25 7.46 -7.97
CA GLY A 98 0.40 6.39 -8.73
C GLY A 98 1.84 6.21 -8.27
N ASN A 99 2.55 5.26 -8.88
CA ASN A 99 4.00 5.17 -8.71
C ASN A 99 4.68 6.39 -9.34
N ASN A 100 4.17 6.82 -10.49
CA ASN A 100 4.49 8.09 -11.14
C ASN A 100 3.18 8.85 -11.42
N PHE A 101 3.23 10.17 -11.31
CA PHE A 101 2.12 11.07 -11.64
C PHE A 101 2.67 12.45 -12.02
N PHE A 102 1.82 13.39 -12.40
CA PHE A 102 2.24 14.71 -12.85
C PHE A 102 1.92 15.76 -11.80
N ILE A 103 2.87 16.69 -11.59
CA ILE A 103 2.65 17.92 -10.84
C ILE A 103 3.13 19.08 -11.74
N ASP A 104 2.24 20.03 -12.03
CA ASP A 104 2.52 21.18 -12.86
C ASP A 104 3.16 20.80 -14.22
N GLY A 105 2.62 19.75 -14.86
CA GLY A 105 3.06 19.24 -16.15
C GLY A 105 4.38 18.45 -16.15
N LYS A 106 4.95 18.17 -14.98
CA LYS A 106 6.16 17.36 -14.84
C LYS A 106 5.85 16.01 -14.21
N SER A 107 6.35 14.94 -14.82
CA SER A 107 6.30 13.61 -14.24
C SER A 107 7.19 13.55 -12.99
N VAL A 108 6.65 13.08 -11.89
CA VAL A 108 7.35 12.88 -10.62
C VAL A 108 7.13 11.45 -10.13
N TYR A 109 8.16 10.87 -9.51
CA TYR A 109 8.03 9.61 -8.79
C TYR A 109 7.49 9.86 -7.37
N CYS A 110 6.61 8.99 -6.87
CA CYS A 110 5.82 9.22 -5.65
C CYS A 110 6.62 9.51 -4.36
N CYS A 111 7.89 9.14 -4.31
CA CYS A 111 8.79 9.40 -3.19
C CYS A 111 10.02 10.24 -3.58
N GLU A 112 10.14 10.69 -4.84
CA GLU A 112 11.27 11.48 -5.28
C GLU A 112 11.41 12.78 -4.48
N ASP A 113 12.61 13.03 -3.95
CA ASP A 113 12.91 14.25 -3.21
C ASP A 113 14.35 14.69 -3.47
N THR A 114 14.50 15.72 -4.27
CA THR A 114 15.83 16.25 -4.65
C THR A 114 16.51 17.07 -3.55
N THR A 115 15.82 17.31 -2.42
CA THR A 115 16.35 18.09 -1.28
C THR A 115 17.12 17.23 -0.28
N VAL A 116 17.04 15.89 -0.41
CA VAL A 116 17.71 14.93 0.47
C VAL A 116 18.75 14.11 -0.29
N SER A 117 19.53 13.33 0.44
CA SER A 117 20.55 12.41 -0.10
C SER A 117 20.32 10.99 0.40
N VAL A 118 20.80 9.99 -0.36
CA VAL A 118 20.79 8.59 0.10
C VAL A 118 21.85 8.38 1.18
N VAL A 119 21.49 7.65 2.21
CA VAL A 119 22.37 7.23 3.31
C VAL A 119 22.56 5.72 3.27
N GLY A 120 23.79 5.24 3.25
CA GLY A 120 24.15 3.82 3.26
C GLY A 120 24.68 3.28 1.92
N SER A 121 24.56 4.03 0.82
CA SER A 121 25.16 3.67 -0.46
C SER A 121 25.51 4.90 -1.29
N ASN A 122 26.06 4.68 -2.50
CA ASN A 122 26.36 5.72 -3.47
C ASN A 122 25.22 5.96 -4.48
N SER A 123 24.04 5.47 -4.23
CA SER A 123 22.85 5.69 -5.05
C SER A 123 22.56 7.19 -5.20
N LYS A 124 22.04 7.58 -6.36
CA LYS A 124 21.64 8.96 -6.68
C LYS A 124 20.11 9.11 -6.77
N LYS A 125 19.37 8.25 -6.09
CA LYS A 125 17.91 8.29 -6.06
C LYS A 125 17.44 8.60 -4.64
N PRO A 126 17.47 9.87 -4.22
CA PRO A 126 17.02 10.28 -2.91
C PRO A 126 15.49 10.25 -2.82
N MET A 127 14.97 9.77 -1.70
CA MET A 127 13.54 9.53 -1.48
C MET A 127 13.11 10.04 -0.12
N SER A 128 11.89 10.55 -0.04
CA SER A 128 11.21 10.94 1.19
C SER A 128 9.68 10.89 1.04
N PRO A 129 8.90 11.03 2.12
CA PRO A 129 7.44 11.09 2.04
C PRO A 129 6.89 12.49 1.71
N HIS A 130 7.70 13.43 1.21
CA HIS A 130 7.31 14.85 1.12
C HIS A 130 6.07 15.11 0.23
N LEU A 131 5.83 14.24 -0.77
CA LEU A 131 4.65 14.32 -1.67
C LEU A 131 3.35 13.84 -1.05
N LEU A 132 3.41 13.15 0.10
CA LEU A 132 2.25 12.68 0.85
C LEU A 132 1.52 13.88 1.49
N LEU A 133 0.23 14.04 1.21
CA LEU A 133 -0.60 15.16 1.70
C LEU A 133 -1.39 14.82 2.98
N SER A 134 -1.31 13.59 3.46
CA SER A 134 -2.00 13.11 4.65
C SER A 134 -1.02 12.70 5.74
N THR A 135 -1.48 12.65 6.98
CA THR A 135 -0.81 11.91 8.06
C THR A 135 -1.12 10.42 7.95
N THR A 136 -0.28 9.59 8.56
CA THR A 136 -0.46 8.14 8.69
C THR A 136 -0.85 7.74 10.13
N ILE A 137 -1.17 6.46 10.35
CA ILE A 137 -1.30 5.87 11.71
C ILE A 137 -0.05 6.20 12.55
N GLY A 138 1.15 6.02 11.96
CA GLY A 138 2.42 6.29 12.62
C GLY A 138 2.58 7.76 13.00
N ASP A 139 2.18 8.69 12.11
CA ASP A 139 2.21 10.12 12.42
C ASP A 139 1.26 10.48 13.58
N GLN A 140 0.04 9.92 13.59
CA GLN A 140 -0.92 10.14 14.67
C GLN A 140 -0.44 9.56 16.00
N LEU A 141 0.16 8.37 15.95
CA LEU A 141 0.74 7.73 17.12
C LEU A 141 1.87 8.58 17.73
N ARG A 142 2.75 9.11 16.89
CA ARG A 142 3.84 9.99 17.33
C ARG A 142 3.32 11.30 17.91
N MET A 143 2.36 11.96 17.26
CA MET A 143 1.73 13.18 17.79
C MET A 143 1.05 12.91 19.14
N HIS A 144 0.32 11.79 19.26
CA HIS A 144 -0.35 11.42 20.50
C HIS A 144 0.61 11.19 21.68
N THR A 145 1.83 10.76 21.42
CA THR A 145 2.84 10.44 22.42
C THR A 145 3.92 11.52 22.58
N ASP A 146 3.67 12.75 22.10
CA ASP A 146 4.67 13.83 22.07
C ASP A 146 5.99 13.38 21.41
N PHE A 147 5.88 12.66 20.28
CA PHE A 147 6.98 12.12 19.48
C PHE A 147 7.88 11.10 20.19
N ARG A 148 7.42 10.50 21.30
CA ARG A 148 8.16 9.43 22.00
C ARG A 148 8.05 8.08 21.31
N SER A 149 6.95 7.78 20.63
CA SER A 149 6.78 6.57 19.84
C SER A 149 7.81 6.51 18.71
N LYS A 150 8.32 5.31 18.45
CA LYS A 150 9.15 5.02 17.30
C LYS A 150 8.33 4.41 16.19
N VAL A 151 8.54 4.88 14.95
CA VAL A 151 7.90 4.37 13.73
C VAL A 151 8.99 4.05 12.72
N VAL A 152 9.03 2.79 12.26
CA VAL A 152 10.04 2.29 11.33
C VAL A 152 9.37 1.55 10.18
N GLY A 153 9.74 1.88 8.93
CA GLY A 153 9.32 1.20 7.72
C GLY A 153 10.44 0.35 7.12
N VAL A 154 10.14 -0.86 6.65
CA VAL A 154 11.10 -1.77 6.01
C VAL A 154 10.46 -2.41 4.79
N SER A 155 11.13 -2.33 3.63
CA SER A 155 10.72 -3.03 2.42
C SER A 155 11.87 -3.19 1.43
N TYR A 156 11.64 -4.01 0.41
CA TYR A 156 12.44 -4.02 -0.80
C TYR A 156 12.27 -2.73 -1.61
N LYS A 157 11.01 -2.31 -1.86
CA LYS A 157 10.69 -1.08 -2.60
C LYS A 157 10.72 0.14 -1.66
N ASP A 158 11.33 1.25 -2.11
CA ASP A 158 11.39 2.52 -1.39
C ASP A 158 10.00 3.02 -0.95
N ARG A 159 9.05 3.14 -1.89
CA ARG A 159 7.68 3.61 -1.64
C ARG A 159 6.91 2.75 -0.64
N ALA A 160 7.19 1.46 -0.61
CA ALA A 160 6.55 0.51 0.29
C ALA A 160 7.14 0.52 1.72
N ALA A 161 8.31 1.13 1.93
CA ALA A 161 8.85 1.44 3.24
C ALA A 161 8.47 2.85 3.71
N ILE A 162 8.57 3.84 2.82
CA ILE A 162 8.47 5.28 3.11
C ILE A 162 7.01 5.71 3.37
N LEU A 163 6.08 5.36 2.45
CA LEU A 163 4.70 5.82 2.53
C LEU A 163 3.94 5.26 3.74
N PRO A 164 4.10 3.95 4.10
CA PRO A 164 3.57 3.40 5.35
C PRO A 164 4.10 4.07 6.62
N ALA A 165 5.39 4.34 6.67
CA ALA A 165 6.02 4.96 7.83
C ALA A 165 5.52 6.39 8.07
N GLY A 166 5.21 7.13 7.00
CA GLY A 166 4.67 8.48 7.10
C GLY A 166 5.72 9.58 7.20
N ARG A 167 5.25 10.80 7.44
CA ARG A 167 6.08 12.01 7.40
C ARG A 167 6.96 12.20 8.63
N SER A 168 6.52 11.73 9.78
CA SER A 168 7.22 11.90 11.05
C SER A 168 8.00 10.67 11.52
N ALA A 169 8.11 9.63 10.68
CA ALA A 169 8.79 8.39 11.04
C ALA A 169 10.24 8.59 11.50
N ASN A 170 10.72 7.69 12.36
CA ASN A 170 12.11 7.67 12.77
C ASN A 170 13.02 7.18 11.65
N ALA A 171 12.53 6.20 10.87
CA ALA A 171 13.27 5.64 9.74
C ALA A 171 12.36 4.95 8.74
N ALA A 172 12.82 4.91 7.49
CA ALA A 172 12.37 3.98 6.47
C ALA A 172 13.61 3.38 5.79
N TYR A 173 13.65 2.05 5.66
CA TYR A 173 14.77 1.33 5.05
C TYR A 173 14.27 0.57 3.82
N TRP A 174 14.97 0.76 2.69
CA TRP A 174 14.66 0.04 1.45
C TRP A 174 15.94 -0.52 0.80
N LEU A 175 15.78 -1.49 -0.08
CA LEU A 175 16.91 -2.20 -0.66
C LEU A 175 17.47 -1.47 -1.91
N ASP A 176 18.71 -1.03 -1.84
CA ASP A 176 19.49 -0.66 -3.02
C ASP A 176 20.03 -1.94 -3.67
N THR A 177 19.37 -2.38 -4.73
CA THR A 177 19.68 -3.64 -5.40
C THR A 177 21.02 -3.62 -6.14
N LYS A 178 21.50 -2.43 -6.56
CA LYS A 178 22.81 -2.30 -7.22
C LYS A 178 23.97 -2.53 -6.28
N ASN A 179 23.83 -2.01 -5.03
CA ASN A 179 24.85 -2.12 -4.00
C ASN A 179 24.57 -3.26 -3.03
N LEU A 180 23.44 -3.95 -3.18
CA LEU A 180 22.94 -5.03 -2.33
C LEU A 180 23.06 -4.68 -0.85
N CYS A 181 22.37 -3.59 -0.46
CA CYS A 181 22.30 -3.13 0.92
C CYS A 181 21.02 -2.33 1.18
N PHE A 182 20.51 -2.39 2.39
CA PHE A 182 19.45 -1.50 2.83
C PHE A 182 19.99 -0.10 3.04
N VAL A 183 19.26 0.87 2.56
CA VAL A 183 19.58 2.30 2.61
C VAL A 183 18.42 3.07 3.20
N THR A 184 18.69 4.32 3.54
CA THR A 184 17.68 5.32 3.93
C THR A 184 18.03 6.65 3.26
N SER A 185 17.50 7.77 3.75
CA SER A 185 17.86 9.11 3.27
C SER A 185 18.11 10.08 4.42
N THR A 186 18.75 11.20 4.10
CA THR A 186 18.96 12.30 5.05
C THR A 186 17.67 12.96 5.54
N TYR A 187 16.50 12.56 5.00
CA TYR A 187 15.21 12.90 5.60
C TYR A 187 15.06 12.33 7.01
N TYR A 188 15.60 11.15 7.26
CA TYR A 188 15.47 10.43 8.51
C TYR A 188 16.73 10.53 9.39
N MET A 189 17.91 10.39 8.80
CA MET A 189 19.18 10.34 9.54
C MET A 189 20.37 10.63 8.63
N ASP A 190 21.48 11.08 9.22
CA ASP A 190 22.71 11.36 8.49
C ASP A 190 23.61 10.12 8.30
N GLU A 191 23.45 9.09 9.14
CA GLU A 191 24.23 7.85 9.12
C GLU A 191 23.39 6.65 9.52
N LEU A 192 23.63 5.48 8.89
CA LEU A 192 22.98 4.23 9.28
C LEU A 192 23.42 3.82 10.71
N PRO A 193 22.48 3.38 11.56
CA PRO A 193 22.84 2.85 12.89
C PRO A 193 23.61 1.53 12.76
N GLU A 194 24.42 1.19 13.78
CA GLU A 194 25.31 0.04 13.76
C GLU A 194 24.59 -1.28 13.51
N TRP A 195 23.38 -1.44 14.04
CA TRP A 195 22.59 -2.64 13.79
C TRP A 195 22.19 -2.78 12.29
N ALA A 196 21.90 -1.67 11.58
CA ALA A 196 21.58 -1.68 10.16
C ALA A 196 22.84 -1.96 9.31
N LYS A 197 24.00 -1.38 9.69
CA LYS A 197 25.29 -1.70 9.07
C LYS A 197 25.61 -3.20 9.23
N ALA A 198 25.37 -3.77 10.42
CA ALA A 198 25.58 -5.19 10.68
C ALA A 198 24.65 -6.08 9.84
N CYS A 199 23.37 -5.71 9.70
CA CYS A 199 22.42 -6.41 8.81
C CYS A 199 22.90 -6.37 7.35
N ASN A 200 23.35 -5.23 6.86
CA ASN A 200 23.92 -5.09 5.52
C ASN A 200 25.19 -5.95 5.32
N LEU A 201 26.02 -6.11 6.34
CA LEU A 201 27.17 -6.99 6.27
C LEU A 201 26.77 -8.47 6.18
N GLN A 202 25.69 -8.88 6.84
CA GLN A 202 25.16 -10.24 6.71
C GLN A 202 24.54 -10.47 5.31
N LEU A 203 23.79 -9.51 4.79
CA LEU A 203 23.24 -9.57 3.44
C LEU A 203 24.36 -9.75 2.40
N LYS A 204 25.46 -9.01 2.54
CA LYS A 204 26.65 -9.16 1.68
C LYS A 204 27.37 -10.50 1.79
N LYS A 205 27.11 -11.30 2.83
CA LYS A 205 27.63 -12.67 2.97
C LYS A 205 26.69 -13.74 2.44
N ASN A 206 25.44 -13.39 2.13
CA ASN A 206 24.43 -14.31 1.60
C ASN A 206 24.79 -14.65 0.15
N LYS A 207 25.23 -15.88 -0.09
CA LYS A 207 25.69 -16.35 -1.42
C LYS A 207 24.61 -16.23 -2.48
N LYS A 208 23.39 -16.68 -2.19
CA LYS A 208 22.26 -16.60 -3.13
C LYS A 208 21.91 -15.16 -3.50
N ALA A 209 21.88 -14.26 -2.52
CA ALA A 209 21.64 -12.84 -2.75
C ALA A 209 22.76 -12.21 -3.61
N GLN A 210 24.03 -12.60 -3.40
CA GLN A 210 25.17 -12.16 -4.20
C GLN A 210 25.08 -12.65 -5.66
N GLU A 211 24.71 -13.89 -5.87
CA GLU A 211 24.54 -14.49 -7.21
C GLU A 211 23.42 -13.79 -7.99
N LEU A 212 22.33 -13.44 -7.33
CA LEU A 212 21.19 -12.75 -7.93
C LEU A 212 21.49 -11.25 -8.17
N GLY A 213 22.24 -10.61 -7.27
CA GLY A 213 22.58 -9.19 -7.36
C GLY A 213 21.33 -8.32 -7.54
N SER A 214 21.31 -7.48 -8.58
CA SER A 214 20.17 -6.58 -8.85
C SER A 214 18.87 -7.30 -9.21
N LYS A 215 18.91 -8.61 -9.48
CA LYS A 215 17.74 -9.45 -9.76
C LYS A 215 17.14 -10.09 -8.52
N ILE A 216 17.61 -9.76 -7.34
CA ILE A 216 17.13 -10.37 -6.06
C ILE A 216 15.61 -10.28 -5.89
N GLY A 217 14.95 -9.24 -6.39
CA GLY A 217 13.49 -9.08 -6.34
C GLY A 217 12.69 -10.16 -7.07
N TYR A 218 13.33 -10.86 -8.02
CA TYR A 218 12.72 -11.96 -8.78
C TYR A 218 12.80 -13.32 -8.07
N ASP A 219 13.31 -13.36 -6.85
CA ASP A 219 13.48 -14.59 -6.09
C ASP A 219 12.88 -14.43 -4.68
N PRO A 220 12.27 -15.49 -4.11
CA PRO A 220 11.71 -15.47 -2.76
C PRO A 220 12.69 -15.02 -1.67
N ILE A 221 14.01 -15.21 -1.87
CA ILE A 221 15.07 -14.76 -0.93
C ILE A 221 14.96 -13.26 -0.59
N CYS A 222 14.40 -12.46 -1.49
CA CYS A 222 14.17 -11.04 -1.24
C CYS A 222 13.21 -10.80 -0.07
N GLY A 223 12.20 -11.66 0.12
CA GLY A 223 11.34 -11.67 1.30
C GLY A 223 12.13 -12.03 2.57
N THR A 224 13.00 -13.03 2.48
CA THR A 224 13.85 -13.46 3.59
C THR A 224 14.78 -12.33 4.07
N VAL A 225 15.44 -11.61 3.16
CA VAL A 225 16.31 -10.50 3.56
C VAL A 225 15.51 -9.29 4.07
N THR A 226 14.27 -9.10 3.60
CA THR A 226 13.35 -8.09 4.16
C THR A 226 12.97 -8.43 5.59
N THR A 227 12.67 -9.71 5.88
CA THR A 227 12.41 -10.22 7.23
C THR A 227 13.63 -10.05 8.14
N ASP A 228 14.83 -10.34 7.66
CA ASP A 228 16.07 -10.15 8.40
C ASP A 228 16.24 -8.68 8.81
N MET A 229 15.99 -7.75 7.89
CA MET A 229 16.04 -6.31 8.17
C MET A 229 14.95 -5.87 9.14
N ALA A 230 13.72 -6.39 9.01
CA ALA A 230 12.62 -6.08 9.93
C ALA A 230 12.91 -6.56 11.36
N ILE A 231 13.46 -7.77 11.52
CA ILE A 231 13.89 -8.32 12.83
C ILE A 231 15.07 -7.51 13.38
N ALA A 232 16.03 -7.11 12.54
CA ALA A 232 17.12 -6.26 12.95
C ALA A 232 16.65 -4.88 13.43
N ALA A 233 15.68 -4.27 12.74
CA ALA A 233 15.05 -3.02 13.16
C ALA A 233 14.26 -3.16 14.47
N LEU A 234 13.46 -4.24 14.61
CA LEU A 234 12.71 -4.55 15.83
C LEU A 234 13.65 -4.58 17.06
N LYS A 235 14.74 -5.32 16.94
CA LYS A 235 15.71 -5.50 18.04
C LYS A 235 16.63 -4.29 18.20
N GLY A 236 17.12 -3.72 17.12
CA GLY A 236 18.07 -2.60 17.12
C GLY A 236 17.46 -1.29 17.64
N GLU A 237 16.22 -1.02 17.27
CA GLU A 237 15.47 0.14 17.76
C GLU A 237 14.76 -0.12 19.09
N GLN A 238 14.81 -1.34 19.62
CA GLN A 238 14.10 -1.75 20.85
C GLN A 238 12.59 -1.46 20.76
N LEU A 239 11.97 -1.73 19.58
CA LEU A 239 10.55 -1.44 19.37
C LEU A 239 9.67 -2.26 20.34
N GLY A 240 8.70 -1.59 20.97
CA GLY A 240 7.81 -2.20 21.94
C GLY A 240 8.42 -2.46 23.31
N LYS A 241 9.63 -1.96 23.59
CA LYS A 241 10.30 -2.06 24.91
C LYS A 241 10.07 -0.85 25.80
N GLY A 242 9.60 0.25 25.23
CA GLY A 242 9.34 1.49 25.96
C GLY A 242 8.03 1.49 26.75
N ASP A 243 7.67 2.65 27.24
CA ASP A 243 6.42 2.96 27.98
C ASP A 243 5.29 3.42 27.07
N VAL A 244 5.58 3.68 25.80
CA VAL A 244 4.61 4.04 24.75
C VAL A 244 4.55 2.98 23.65
N THR A 245 3.46 2.95 22.91
CA THR A 245 3.31 2.07 21.74
C THR A 245 4.24 2.53 20.62
N ASP A 246 4.99 1.60 20.02
CA ASP A 246 5.78 1.84 18.80
C ASP A 246 5.07 1.23 17.56
N MET A 247 5.62 1.47 16.36
CA MET A 247 5.07 0.91 15.12
C MET A 247 6.17 0.41 14.19
N LEU A 248 5.97 -0.80 13.64
CA LEU A 248 6.80 -1.42 12.61
C LEU A 248 5.95 -1.68 11.37
N CYS A 249 6.33 -1.09 10.23
CA CYS A 249 5.69 -1.30 8.94
C CYS A 249 6.59 -2.16 8.07
N VAL A 250 6.12 -3.34 7.67
CA VAL A 250 6.89 -4.28 6.82
C VAL A 250 6.13 -4.51 5.53
N SER A 251 6.80 -4.39 4.39
CA SER A 251 6.19 -4.76 3.11
C SER A 251 7.04 -5.79 2.37
N TYR A 252 6.39 -6.87 1.97
CA TYR A 252 6.96 -7.94 1.16
C TYR A 252 6.68 -7.66 -0.32
N SER A 253 7.62 -7.02 -0.99
CA SER A 253 7.42 -6.52 -2.36
C SER A 253 7.90 -7.47 -3.46
N GLN A 254 8.59 -8.57 -3.12
CA GLN A 254 9.07 -9.56 -4.10
C GLN A 254 7.92 -10.34 -4.75
N THR A 255 6.80 -10.50 -4.06
CA THR A 255 5.61 -11.19 -4.57
C THR A 255 5.05 -10.53 -5.81
N ASP A 256 5.04 -9.20 -5.87
CA ASP A 256 4.67 -8.41 -7.03
C ASP A 256 5.67 -8.57 -8.19
N VAL A 257 6.97 -8.48 -7.90
CA VAL A 257 8.02 -8.64 -8.92
C VAL A 257 7.97 -10.04 -9.54
N ILE A 258 7.73 -11.06 -8.73
CA ILE A 258 7.57 -12.44 -9.18
C ILE A 258 6.28 -12.57 -10.00
N GLY A 259 5.16 -11.99 -9.55
CA GLY A 259 3.90 -11.99 -10.29
C GLY A 259 4.02 -11.32 -11.66
N HIS A 260 4.64 -10.15 -11.72
CA HIS A 260 4.92 -9.47 -13.00
C HIS A 260 5.78 -10.30 -13.96
N ALA A 261 6.69 -11.11 -13.43
CA ALA A 261 7.58 -11.92 -14.24
C ALA A 261 6.95 -13.26 -14.70
N TRP A 262 6.19 -13.94 -13.83
CA TRP A 262 5.73 -15.31 -14.05
C TRP A 262 4.22 -15.53 -13.86
N GLY A 263 3.47 -14.49 -13.52
CA GLY A 263 2.03 -14.60 -13.35
C GLY A 263 1.60 -15.05 -11.95
N THR A 264 0.30 -15.34 -11.83
CA THR A 264 -0.36 -15.64 -10.55
C THR A 264 -0.44 -17.12 -10.24
N ARG A 265 0.15 -17.98 -11.07
CA ARG A 265 0.08 -19.44 -10.95
C ARG A 265 1.39 -20.10 -11.40
N GLY A 266 1.64 -21.30 -10.89
CA GLY A 266 2.81 -22.12 -11.21
C GLY A 266 3.93 -21.97 -10.17
N GLU A 267 5.00 -22.71 -10.38
CA GLU A 267 6.10 -22.93 -9.43
C GLU A 267 6.65 -21.65 -8.79
N HIS A 268 6.86 -20.60 -9.57
CA HIS A 268 7.39 -19.33 -9.05
C HIS A 268 6.43 -18.64 -8.08
N ALA A 269 5.12 -18.67 -8.35
CA ALA A 269 4.13 -18.12 -7.44
C ALA A 269 4.01 -19.00 -6.18
N ASP A 270 4.03 -20.33 -6.34
CA ASP A 270 3.97 -21.27 -5.24
C ASP A 270 5.18 -21.10 -4.32
N ASP A 271 6.39 -21.07 -4.87
CA ASP A 271 7.64 -20.85 -4.12
C ASP A 271 7.63 -19.50 -3.38
N ALA A 272 7.11 -18.44 -4.00
CA ALA A 272 7.04 -17.12 -3.40
C ALA A 272 6.19 -17.11 -2.13
N TYR A 273 5.00 -17.71 -2.17
CA TYR A 273 4.08 -17.72 -1.03
C TYR A 273 4.44 -18.74 0.03
N LEU A 274 5.00 -19.92 -0.34
CA LEU A 274 5.48 -20.91 0.62
C LEU A 274 6.76 -20.45 1.33
N GLN A 275 7.62 -19.68 0.66
CA GLN A 275 8.77 -19.06 1.35
C GLN A 275 8.31 -17.89 2.24
N LEU A 276 7.36 -17.08 1.77
CA LEU A 276 6.81 -15.99 2.57
C LEU A 276 6.15 -16.48 3.86
N ASP A 277 5.46 -17.62 3.83
CA ASP A 277 4.90 -18.26 5.01
C ASP A 277 5.97 -18.54 6.08
N LYS A 278 7.12 -19.09 5.66
CA LYS A 278 8.27 -19.33 6.56
C LYS A 278 8.87 -18.03 7.10
N ASP A 279 8.92 -17.00 6.27
CA ASP A 279 9.44 -15.69 6.67
C ASP A 279 8.49 -14.97 7.63
N LEU A 280 7.17 -15.11 7.46
CA LEU A 280 6.16 -14.66 8.42
C LEU A 280 6.28 -15.39 9.75
N ALA A 281 6.44 -16.73 9.73
CA ALA A 281 6.66 -17.51 10.94
C ALA A 281 7.89 -17.02 11.73
N ARG A 282 8.98 -16.71 11.04
CA ARG A 282 10.21 -16.15 11.65
C ARG A 282 9.95 -14.77 12.27
N LEU A 283 9.21 -13.90 11.57
CA LEU A 283 8.89 -12.56 12.08
C LEU A 283 7.97 -12.65 13.30
N LEU A 284 6.93 -13.48 13.25
CA LEU A 284 5.99 -13.68 14.36
C LEU A 284 6.69 -14.25 15.60
N ASN A 285 7.57 -15.22 15.43
CA ASN A 285 8.36 -15.78 16.52
C ASN A 285 9.32 -14.73 17.13
N ALA A 286 9.94 -13.89 16.29
CA ALA A 286 10.79 -12.78 16.77
C ALA A 286 9.97 -11.71 17.53
N LEU A 287 8.74 -11.43 17.12
CA LEU A 287 7.81 -10.54 17.83
C LEU A 287 7.43 -11.13 19.19
N ASP A 288 7.08 -12.42 19.24
CA ASP A 288 6.75 -13.11 20.49
C ASP A 288 7.93 -13.10 21.47
N GLU A 289 9.14 -13.39 20.99
CA GLU A 289 10.36 -13.36 21.80
C GLU A 289 10.69 -11.96 22.31
N HIS A 290 10.59 -10.95 21.42
CA HIS A 290 11.04 -9.60 21.73
C HIS A 290 9.97 -8.79 22.47
N VAL A 291 8.69 -8.79 22.04
CA VAL A 291 7.61 -7.97 22.61
C VAL A 291 6.78 -8.75 23.63
N GLY A 292 6.62 -10.05 23.37
CA GLY A 292 5.75 -10.97 24.12
C GLY A 292 4.44 -11.25 23.36
N LYS A 293 4.05 -12.52 23.32
CA LYS A 293 2.77 -12.95 22.71
C LYS A 293 1.61 -12.19 23.33
N GLY A 294 0.72 -11.64 22.51
CA GLY A 294 -0.43 -10.84 22.95
C GLY A 294 -0.14 -9.39 23.35
N ASN A 295 1.12 -8.93 23.32
CA ASN A 295 1.48 -7.55 23.62
C ASN A 295 1.62 -6.66 22.38
N TYR A 296 1.44 -7.19 21.17
CA TYR A 296 1.44 -6.43 19.94
C TYR A 296 0.13 -6.63 19.17
N LEU A 297 -0.32 -5.58 18.49
CA LEU A 297 -1.41 -5.61 17.52
C LEU A 297 -0.82 -5.73 16.14
N LEU A 298 -1.23 -6.74 15.37
CA LEU A 298 -0.77 -6.95 14.01
C LEU A 298 -1.96 -6.91 13.05
N PHE A 299 -1.77 -6.32 11.88
CA PHE A 299 -2.60 -6.54 10.71
C PHE A 299 -1.75 -6.97 9.52
N LEU A 300 -2.31 -7.85 8.69
CA LEU A 300 -1.74 -8.25 7.41
C LEU A 300 -2.77 -7.99 6.30
N THR A 301 -2.33 -7.35 5.22
CA THR A 301 -3.16 -7.06 4.05
C THR A 301 -2.30 -7.05 2.78
N ALA A 302 -2.91 -6.68 1.65
CA ALA A 302 -2.22 -6.38 0.41
C ALA A 302 -2.54 -4.95 -0.04
N ASP A 303 -1.70 -4.41 -0.91
CA ASP A 303 -1.88 -3.12 -1.56
C ASP A 303 -2.73 -3.20 -2.84
N HIS A 304 -2.77 -4.36 -3.48
CA HIS A 304 -3.62 -4.77 -4.61
C HIS A 304 -3.46 -6.27 -4.88
N GLY A 305 -4.36 -6.82 -5.70
CA GLY A 305 -4.23 -8.12 -6.30
C GLY A 305 -3.58 -8.06 -7.70
N ALA A 306 -3.92 -9.01 -8.58
CA ALA A 306 -3.50 -9.02 -9.99
C ALA A 306 -4.42 -9.90 -10.84
N ALA A 307 -4.51 -9.61 -12.14
CA ALA A 307 -5.18 -10.44 -13.13
C ALA A 307 -4.46 -11.78 -13.29
N HIS A 308 -5.16 -12.83 -13.71
CA HIS A 308 -4.49 -14.00 -14.25
C HIS A 308 -3.84 -13.67 -15.60
N ASN A 309 -2.74 -14.35 -15.90
CA ASN A 309 -2.08 -14.22 -17.20
C ASN A 309 -3.08 -14.46 -18.35
N PHE A 310 -3.04 -13.61 -19.37
CA PHE A 310 -4.00 -13.67 -20.47
C PHE A 310 -3.94 -14.96 -21.28
N GLN A 311 -2.73 -15.57 -21.44
CA GLN A 311 -2.61 -16.86 -22.12
C GLN A 311 -3.22 -17.98 -21.27
N TRP A 312 -2.98 -17.95 -19.97
CA TRP A 312 -3.61 -18.90 -19.04
C TRP A 312 -5.15 -18.78 -19.09
N MET A 313 -5.69 -17.56 -19.16
CA MET A 313 -7.12 -17.33 -19.33
C MET A 313 -7.64 -17.94 -20.65
N ALA A 314 -6.95 -17.69 -21.76
CA ALA A 314 -7.30 -18.22 -23.07
C ALA A 314 -7.27 -19.77 -23.12
N ASP A 315 -6.26 -20.40 -22.51
CA ASP A 315 -6.13 -21.85 -22.41
C ASP A 315 -7.31 -22.48 -21.65
N HIS A 316 -7.96 -21.71 -20.77
CA HIS A 316 -9.13 -22.11 -20.00
C HIS A 316 -10.45 -21.57 -20.61
N LYS A 317 -10.45 -21.10 -21.86
CA LYS A 317 -11.60 -20.57 -22.59
C LYS A 317 -12.27 -19.34 -21.91
N MET A 318 -11.49 -18.57 -21.17
CA MET A 318 -11.93 -17.32 -20.54
C MET A 318 -11.47 -16.14 -21.36
N ASN A 319 -12.26 -15.05 -21.34
CA ASN A 319 -11.90 -13.80 -22.00
C ASN A 319 -10.76 -13.12 -21.26
N GLY A 320 -9.86 -12.51 -22.01
CA GLY A 320 -8.74 -11.73 -21.48
C GLY A 320 -7.66 -11.51 -22.53
N GLY A 321 -6.85 -10.49 -22.31
CA GLY A 321 -5.79 -10.13 -23.24
C GLY A 321 -4.85 -9.07 -22.75
N ALA A 322 -3.83 -8.80 -23.56
CA ALA A 322 -2.85 -7.75 -23.33
C ALA A 322 -3.20 -6.50 -24.15
N TRP A 323 -3.33 -5.35 -23.49
CA TRP A 323 -3.57 -4.08 -24.13
C TRP A 323 -2.25 -3.27 -24.20
N LYS A 324 -1.77 -3.00 -25.42
CA LYS A 324 -0.48 -2.40 -25.64
C LYS A 324 -0.62 -0.91 -25.91
N VAL A 325 -0.56 -0.10 -24.86
CA VAL A 325 -0.81 1.35 -24.91
C VAL A 325 -0.08 2.06 -26.07
N ARG A 326 1.21 1.74 -26.29
CA ARG A 326 1.98 2.40 -27.35
C ARG A 326 1.67 1.91 -28.76
N ASP A 327 1.27 0.66 -28.89
CA ASP A 327 0.98 0.04 -30.19
C ASP A 327 -0.52 0.18 -30.54
N ASP A 328 -1.38 0.22 -29.50
CA ASP A 328 -2.85 0.20 -29.67
C ASP A 328 -3.50 1.59 -29.53
N VAL A 329 -2.82 2.56 -28.93
CA VAL A 329 -3.35 3.91 -28.65
C VAL A 329 -2.48 5.02 -29.20
N LEU A 330 -1.18 5.06 -28.80
CA LEU A 330 -0.26 6.11 -29.21
C LEU A 330 0.42 5.75 -30.54
N ASP A 331 -0.36 5.60 -31.58
CA ASP A 331 0.07 5.19 -32.91
C ASP A 331 -0.17 6.28 -33.97
N ASP A 332 0.22 5.99 -35.22
CA ASP A 332 0.06 6.89 -36.35
C ASP A 332 -1.42 7.15 -36.66
N SER A 333 -2.33 6.26 -36.26
CA SER A 333 -3.79 6.40 -36.49
C SER A 333 -4.37 7.48 -35.59
N LEU A 334 -3.96 7.53 -34.32
CA LEU A 334 -4.36 8.61 -33.41
C LEU A 334 -3.75 9.95 -33.86
N ASP A 335 -2.48 9.97 -34.29
CA ASP A 335 -1.83 11.19 -34.79
C ASP A 335 -2.59 11.75 -36.01
N ALA A 336 -2.91 10.89 -36.98
CA ALA A 336 -3.68 11.29 -38.15
C ALA A 336 -5.09 11.80 -37.76
N TYR A 337 -5.77 11.11 -36.84
CA TYR A 337 -7.09 11.51 -36.36
C TYR A 337 -7.06 12.87 -35.66
N LEU A 338 -6.09 13.13 -34.82
CA LEU A 338 -5.91 14.43 -34.15
C LEU A 338 -5.65 15.56 -35.17
N ARG A 339 -4.78 15.33 -36.18
CA ARG A 339 -4.51 16.29 -37.24
C ARG A 339 -5.73 16.65 -38.06
N GLU A 340 -6.50 15.65 -38.46
CA GLU A 340 -7.71 15.83 -39.23
C GLU A 340 -8.83 16.54 -38.44
N THR A 341 -9.01 16.16 -37.15
CA THR A 341 -10.15 16.62 -36.38
C THR A 341 -9.96 17.98 -35.73
N ILE A 342 -8.75 18.26 -35.20
CA ILE A 342 -8.46 19.47 -34.42
C ILE A 342 -7.17 20.18 -34.81
N GLY A 343 -6.44 19.71 -35.84
CA GLY A 343 -5.18 20.30 -36.25
C GLY A 343 -4.02 20.11 -35.24
N ALA A 344 -4.12 19.12 -34.36
CA ALA A 344 -3.10 18.78 -33.38
C ALA A 344 -2.41 17.45 -33.75
N ASP A 345 -1.34 17.13 -33.05
CA ASP A 345 -0.63 15.87 -33.11
C ASP A 345 -0.50 15.23 -31.72
N LEU A 346 0.18 14.09 -31.61
CA LEU A 346 0.36 13.37 -30.34
C LEU A 346 1.06 14.23 -29.24
N SER A 347 1.67 15.38 -29.57
CA SER A 347 2.30 16.26 -28.57
C SER A 347 1.32 16.88 -27.56
N VAL A 348 0.00 16.79 -27.80
CA VAL A 348 -1.04 17.19 -26.85
C VAL A 348 -1.21 16.19 -25.70
N ILE A 349 -0.58 15.00 -25.78
CA ILE A 349 -0.56 13.98 -24.74
C ILE A 349 0.84 13.97 -24.12
N SER A 350 0.92 14.13 -22.80
CA SER A 350 2.16 14.01 -22.04
C SER A 350 2.54 12.55 -21.78
N ASP A 351 1.56 11.74 -21.39
CA ASP A 351 1.75 10.32 -21.06
C ASP A 351 0.42 9.57 -21.00
N ILE A 352 0.48 8.24 -21.13
CA ILE A 352 -0.56 7.31 -20.71
C ILE A 352 0.07 6.32 -19.74
N ASN A 353 -0.42 6.29 -18.50
CA ASN A 353 0.15 5.51 -17.43
C ASN A 353 -0.93 5.03 -16.47
N SER A 354 -0.92 3.75 -16.15
CA SER A 354 -1.91 3.12 -15.27
C SER A 354 -3.33 3.49 -15.70
N TYR A 355 -3.64 3.27 -16.99
CA TYR A 355 -4.96 3.52 -17.61
C TYR A 355 -5.41 4.99 -17.63
N ARG A 356 -4.54 5.95 -17.30
CA ARG A 356 -4.86 7.37 -17.25
C ARG A 356 -4.11 8.12 -18.34
N VAL A 357 -4.81 9.03 -19.00
CA VAL A 357 -4.25 9.95 -19.98
C VAL A 357 -3.91 11.27 -19.31
N PHE A 358 -2.67 11.70 -19.44
CA PHE A 358 -2.17 12.99 -18.98
C PHE A 358 -1.98 13.90 -20.18
N LEU A 359 -2.73 15.00 -20.23
CA LEU A 359 -2.65 15.97 -21.33
C LEU A 359 -1.48 16.93 -21.14
N ASN A 360 -0.94 17.39 -22.27
CA ASN A 360 0.04 18.47 -22.29
C ASN A 360 -0.68 19.82 -22.41
N HIS A 361 -1.18 20.31 -21.27
CA HIS A 361 -1.93 21.57 -21.20
C HIS A 361 -1.17 22.78 -21.76
N ALA A 362 0.17 22.81 -21.61
CA ALA A 362 1.02 23.85 -22.18
C ALA A 362 0.97 23.82 -23.71
N ARG A 363 1.11 22.64 -24.29
CA ARG A 363 1.06 22.46 -25.76
C ARG A 363 -0.32 22.74 -26.32
N ILE A 364 -1.38 22.32 -25.66
CA ILE A 364 -2.77 22.61 -26.05
C ILE A 364 -3.00 24.12 -26.10
N LYS A 365 -2.51 24.86 -25.10
CA LYS A 365 -2.59 26.32 -25.04
C LYS A 365 -1.77 26.98 -26.18
N GLU A 366 -0.57 26.50 -26.47
CA GLU A 366 0.26 27.01 -27.60
C GLU A 366 -0.47 26.85 -28.95
N LEU A 367 -1.19 25.76 -29.14
CA LEU A 367 -1.99 25.51 -30.35
C LEU A 367 -3.29 26.30 -30.39
N GLY A 368 -3.62 27.06 -29.34
CA GLY A 368 -4.87 27.82 -29.24
C GLY A 368 -6.12 26.94 -29.13
N LEU A 369 -5.97 25.69 -28.65
CA LEU A 369 -7.05 24.73 -28.52
C LEU A 369 -7.68 24.80 -27.13
N GLU A 370 -8.99 24.52 -27.07
CA GLU A 370 -9.70 24.30 -25.83
C GLU A 370 -9.42 22.88 -25.29
N VAL A 371 -9.03 22.76 -24.01
CA VAL A 371 -8.71 21.48 -23.37
C VAL A 371 -9.88 20.49 -23.50
N GLN A 372 -11.12 20.96 -23.31
CA GLN A 372 -12.31 20.12 -23.42
C GLN A 372 -12.47 19.54 -24.83
N LYS A 373 -12.19 20.30 -25.87
CA LYS A 373 -12.24 19.81 -27.24
C LYS A 373 -11.24 18.69 -27.50
N VAL A 374 -10.03 18.81 -26.93
CA VAL A 374 -9.00 17.76 -27.01
C VAL A 374 -9.47 16.50 -26.25
N LYS A 375 -10.01 16.66 -25.04
CA LYS A 375 -10.59 15.55 -24.26
C LYS A 375 -11.70 14.84 -25.05
N ASP A 376 -12.64 15.57 -25.61
CA ASP A 376 -13.78 15.00 -26.36
C ASP A 376 -13.30 14.19 -27.59
N VAL A 377 -12.30 14.67 -28.32
CA VAL A 377 -11.72 13.96 -29.47
C VAL A 377 -10.99 12.69 -29.03
N LEU A 378 -10.21 12.75 -27.96
CA LEU A 378 -9.53 11.56 -27.42
C LEU A 378 -10.51 10.52 -26.90
N ILE A 379 -11.58 10.94 -26.22
CA ILE A 379 -12.65 10.05 -25.75
C ILE A 379 -13.33 9.35 -26.95
N ASP A 380 -13.66 10.12 -28.00
CA ASP A 380 -14.31 9.58 -29.18
C ASP A 380 -13.42 8.57 -29.92
N TYR A 381 -12.13 8.84 -30.02
CA TYR A 381 -11.15 7.90 -30.58
C TYR A 381 -11.01 6.64 -29.71
N ALA A 382 -10.69 6.81 -28.43
CA ALA A 382 -10.35 5.70 -27.54
C ALA A 382 -11.53 4.74 -27.32
N ARG A 383 -12.77 5.22 -27.32
CA ARG A 383 -13.99 4.38 -27.22
C ARG A 383 -14.20 3.44 -28.40
N ARG A 384 -13.52 3.65 -29.52
CA ARG A 384 -13.60 2.78 -30.72
C ARG A 384 -12.49 1.73 -30.72
N LEU A 385 -11.52 1.84 -29.82
CA LEU A 385 -10.45 0.86 -29.72
C LEU A 385 -10.99 -0.47 -29.19
N PRO A 386 -10.48 -1.61 -29.71
CA PRO A 386 -10.84 -2.91 -29.20
C PRO A 386 -10.58 -3.01 -27.67
N HIS A 387 -11.50 -3.68 -26.99
CA HIS A 387 -11.38 -4.00 -25.55
C HIS A 387 -11.37 -2.79 -24.60
N VAL A 388 -11.61 -1.58 -25.09
CA VAL A 388 -11.90 -0.42 -24.27
C VAL A 388 -13.40 -0.41 -23.94
N GLN A 389 -13.74 -0.59 -22.67
CA GLN A 389 -15.12 -0.65 -22.21
C GLN A 389 -15.69 0.75 -21.94
N PHE A 390 -14.91 1.61 -21.24
CA PHE A 390 -15.29 2.99 -20.96
C PHE A 390 -14.07 3.91 -21.07
N VAL A 391 -14.33 5.17 -21.45
CA VAL A 391 -13.37 6.26 -21.34
C VAL A 391 -14.09 7.42 -20.66
N MET A 392 -13.53 7.91 -19.56
CA MET A 392 -14.18 8.93 -18.74
C MET A 392 -13.29 10.16 -18.57
N ASP A 393 -13.87 11.33 -18.69
CA ASP A 393 -13.25 12.59 -18.22
C ASP A 393 -13.39 12.64 -16.69
N PHE A 394 -12.29 12.71 -15.97
CA PHE A 394 -12.27 12.74 -14.51
C PHE A 394 -13.08 13.90 -13.92
N GLU A 395 -13.06 15.07 -14.55
CA GLU A 395 -13.84 16.22 -14.08
C GLU A 395 -15.34 16.06 -14.28
N LYS A 396 -15.76 15.13 -15.15
CA LYS A 396 -17.16 14.88 -15.50
C LYS A 396 -17.64 13.48 -15.12
N VAL A 397 -16.92 12.74 -14.27
CA VAL A 397 -17.23 11.34 -13.91
C VAL A 397 -18.70 11.17 -13.46
N ASN A 398 -19.25 12.13 -12.73
CA ASN A 398 -20.64 12.10 -12.27
C ASN A 398 -21.69 12.13 -13.38
N THR A 399 -21.32 12.53 -14.59
CA THR A 399 -22.25 12.64 -15.75
C THR A 399 -22.20 11.43 -16.69
N TRP A 400 -21.30 10.47 -16.44
CA TRP A 400 -21.12 9.30 -17.28
C TRP A 400 -22.07 8.16 -16.91
N SER A 401 -22.59 7.48 -17.94
CA SER A 401 -23.41 6.26 -17.79
C SER A 401 -22.50 5.05 -17.59
N VAL A 402 -22.03 4.85 -16.37
CA VAL A 402 -21.18 3.74 -15.93
C VAL A 402 -21.73 3.17 -14.61
N PRO A 403 -21.42 1.90 -14.27
CA PRO A 403 -21.82 1.33 -12.99
C PRO A 403 -21.37 2.19 -11.80
N ASP A 404 -22.21 2.29 -10.77
CA ASP A 404 -21.94 3.15 -9.60
C ASP A 404 -20.64 2.78 -8.88
N VAL A 405 -20.32 1.51 -8.80
CA VAL A 405 -19.05 1.04 -8.21
C VAL A 405 -17.84 1.61 -8.97
N LEU A 406 -17.88 1.63 -10.28
CA LEU A 406 -16.79 2.16 -11.11
C LEU A 406 -16.70 3.69 -10.99
N ARG A 407 -17.86 4.37 -11.01
CA ARG A 407 -17.94 5.83 -10.80
C ARG A 407 -17.35 6.24 -9.45
N SER A 408 -17.74 5.56 -8.37
CA SER A 408 -17.25 5.81 -7.02
C SER A 408 -15.73 5.61 -6.93
N ARG A 409 -15.22 4.49 -7.47
CA ARG A 409 -13.77 4.21 -7.47
C ARG A 409 -12.97 5.22 -8.28
N ALA A 410 -13.49 5.67 -9.42
CA ALA A 410 -12.86 6.72 -10.22
C ALA A 410 -12.79 8.06 -9.46
N LEU A 411 -13.89 8.47 -8.79
CA LEU A 411 -13.92 9.68 -7.98
C LEU A 411 -12.95 9.64 -6.81
N LEU A 412 -12.92 8.53 -6.08
CA LEU A 412 -12.00 8.35 -4.95
C LEU A 412 -10.54 8.27 -5.40
N GLY A 413 -10.28 7.90 -6.64
CA GLY A 413 -8.95 7.90 -7.26
C GLY A 413 -8.51 9.25 -7.82
N TYR A 414 -9.41 10.23 -7.96
CA TYR A 414 -9.15 11.47 -8.67
C TYR A 414 -8.66 12.60 -7.76
N HIS A 415 -7.43 13.02 -7.95
CA HIS A 415 -6.89 14.26 -7.38
C HIS A 415 -6.71 15.30 -8.51
N PRO A 416 -7.33 16.50 -8.44
CA PRO A 416 -7.41 17.46 -9.56
C PRO A 416 -6.08 17.90 -10.16
N ARG A 417 -4.98 17.80 -9.43
CA ARG A 417 -3.66 18.27 -9.88
C ARG A 417 -2.69 17.13 -10.18
N ARG A 418 -3.09 15.83 -10.00
CA ARG A 418 -2.12 14.70 -10.01
C ARG A 418 -2.59 13.47 -10.76
N SER A 419 -3.90 13.30 -10.99
CA SER A 419 -4.46 12.03 -11.49
C SER A 419 -4.57 11.94 -13.02
N GLY A 420 -4.22 13.00 -13.75
CA GLY A 420 -4.43 13.06 -15.19
C GLY A 420 -5.84 13.55 -15.57
N ASP A 421 -6.16 13.46 -16.84
CA ASP A 421 -7.35 14.09 -17.42
C ASP A 421 -8.46 13.09 -17.75
N LEU A 422 -8.07 11.93 -18.33
CA LEU A 422 -9.01 10.88 -18.73
C LEU A 422 -8.64 9.55 -18.05
N LEU A 423 -9.65 8.72 -17.81
CA LEU A 423 -9.52 7.34 -17.36
C LEU A 423 -10.02 6.40 -18.45
N ILE A 424 -9.22 5.44 -18.84
CA ILE A 424 -9.57 4.34 -19.74
C ILE A 424 -9.86 3.11 -18.88
N VAL A 425 -10.97 2.43 -19.14
CA VAL A 425 -11.37 1.19 -18.47
C VAL A 425 -11.46 0.11 -19.51
N LEU A 426 -10.74 -0.98 -19.30
CA LEU A 426 -10.74 -2.11 -20.21
C LEU A 426 -11.86 -3.11 -19.87
N GLU A 427 -12.16 -4.00 -20.80
CA GLU A 427 -12.98 -5.18 -20.54
C GLU A 427 -12.31 -6.08 -19.49
N ALA A 428 -13.12 -6.80 -18.71
CA ALA A 428 -12.61 -7.69 -17.66
C ALA A 428 -11.64 -8.75 -18.23
N GLY A 429 -10.50 -8.92 -17.58
CA GLY A 429 -9.43 -9.82 -18.01
C GLY A 429 -8.43 -9.20 -19.00
N TRP A 430 -8.70 -7.99 -19.49
CA TRP A 430 -7.74 -7.20 -20.28
C TRP A 430 -6.94 -6.26 -19.37
N TYR A 431 -5.66 -6.15 -19.62
CA TYR A 431 -4.78 -5.28 -18.82
C TYR A 431 -3.63 -4.69 -19.63
N GLU A 432 -3.09 -3.59 -19.13
CA GLU A 432 -1.97 -2.88 -19.74
C GLU A 432 -0.74 -3.79 -19.82
N PHE A 433 -0.17 -3.91 -21.03
CA PHE A 433 1.02 -4.69 -21.30
C PHE A 433 2.08 -3.79 -21.93
N GLY A 434 3.05 -3.35 -21.13
CA GLY A 434 4.07 -2.42 -21.54
C GLY A 434 5.31 -3.07 -22.16
N ARG A 435 6.22 -2.25 -22.66
CA ARG A 435 7.56 -2.72 -23.08
C ARG A 435 8.30 -3.30 -21.90
N GLY A 436 8.78 -4.54 -22.05
CA GLY A 436 9.48 -5.28 -20.99
C GLY A 436 8.59 -6.13 -20.10
N SER A 437 7.27 -6.11 -20.32
CA SER A 437 6.36 -7.06 -19.66
C SER A 437 6.66 -8.49 -20.11
N SER A 438 6.62 -9.42 -19.15
CA SER A 438 6.81 -10.85 -19.43
C SER A 438 5.54 -11.43 -20.06
N PRO A 439 5.63 -12.18 -21.18
CA PRO A 439 4.46 -12.80 -21.81
C PRO A 439 3.77 -13.85 -20.92
N VAL A 440 4.47 -14.38 -19.92
CA VAL A 440 3.92 -15.32 -18.93
C VAL A 440 3.57 -14.63 -17.60
N GLY A 441 3.87 -13.34 -17.48
CA GLY A 441 3.63 -12.53 -16.30
C GLY A 441 2.21 -12.01 -16.20
N THR A 442 1.99 -11.16 -15.21
CA THR A 442 0.72 -10.46 -15.00
C THR A 442 0.96 -9.00 -14.63
N THR A 443 -0.13 -8.25 -14.51
CA THR A 443 -0.15 -6.91 -13.94
C THR A 443 -1.49 -6.62 -13.27
N HIS A 444 -1.64 -5.40 -12.80
CA HIS A 444 -2.74 -4.89 -12.00
C HIS A 444 -3.02 -3.42 -12.36
N GLY A 445 -3.96 -2.78 -11.70
CA GLY A 445 -4.29 -1.37 -11.91
C GLY A 445 -5.76 -1.14 -12.25
N GLU A 446 -6.49 -2.21 -12.51
CA GLU A 446 -7.90 -2.19 -12.85
C GLU A 446 -8.81 -2.23 -11.61
N TRP A 447 -10.10 -2.02 -11.83
CA TRP A 447 -11.13 -2.00 -10.77
C TRP A 447 -11.69 -3.37 -10.41
N ASN A 448 -11.37 -4.38 -11.20
CA ASN A 448 -11.93 -5.71 -11.13
C ASN A 448 -11.61 -6.42 -9.80
N PRO A 449 -12.44 -7.38 -9.36
CA PRO A 449 -12.21 -8.10 -8.09
C PRO A 449 -10.84 -8.77 -7.98
N TYR A 450 -10.25 -9.23 -9.09
CA TYR A 450 -8.93 -9.84 -9.07
C TYR A 450 -7.80 -8.87 -8.68
N ASP A 451 -7.99 -7.56 -8.89
CA ASP A 451 -7.08 -6.49 -8.44
C ASP A 451 -7.50 -5.89 -7.10
N ALA A 452 -8.81 -5.85 -6.85
CA ALA A 452 -9.38 -5.09 -5.75
C ALA A 452 -9.70 -5.93 -4.51
N HIS A 453 -9.91 -7.25 -4.61
CA HIS A 453 -10.20 -8.12 -3.47
C HIS A 453 -8.90 -8.64 -2.86
N ILE A 454 -8.59 -8.13 -1.68
CA ILE A 454 -7.34 -8.36 -0.96
C ILE A 454 -7.58 -9.06 0.37
N PRO A 455 -6.59 -9.81 0.91
CA PRO A 455 -6.70 -10.35 2.27
C PRO A 455 -6.64 -9.23 3.31
N LEU A 456 -7.32 -9.41 4.43
CA LEU A 456 -7.18 -8.58 5.62
C LEU A 456 -7.33 -9.44 6.86
N LEU A 457 -6.25 -9.56 7.63
CA LEU A 457 -6.18 -10.33 8.86
C LEU A 457 -5.74 -9.41 10.00
N PHE A 458 -6.39 -9.51 11.15
CA PHE A 458 -5.94 -8.90 12.41
C PHE A 458 -5.51 -9.98 13.39
N TYR A 459 -4.49 -9.71 14.22
CA TYR A 459 -3.95 -10.68 15.15
C TYR A 459 -3.33 -10.01 16.40
N GLY A 460 -3.35 -10.71 17.50
CA GLY A 460 -2.61 -10.38 18.71
C GLY A 460 -3.41 -9.58 19.73
N TRP A 461 -2.91 -8.44 20.19
CA TRP A 461 -3.45 -7.69 21.32
C TRP A 461 -4.95 -7.38 21.20
N LYS A 462 -5.75 -7.97 22.09
CA LYS A 462 -7.22 -7.83 22.15
C LYS A 462 -7.91 -8.03 20.78
N VAL A 463 -7.40 -8.96 19.97
CA VAL A 463 -8.06 -9.46 18.78
C VAL A 463 -8.61 -10.84 19.11
N GLU A 464 -9.92 -10.99 19.06
CA GLU A 464 -10.58 -12.27 19.23
C GLU A 464 -10.57 -13.04 17.92
N HIS A 465 -10.47 -14.37 17.99
CA HIS A 465 -10.57 -15.23 16.80
C HIS A 465 -11.97 -15.14 16.20
N GLY A 466 -12.02 -15.03 14.85
CA GLY A 466 -13.27 -14.99 14.12
C GLY A 466 -13.12 -14.52 12.69
N SER A 467 -14.23 -14.31 12.03
CA SER A 467 -14.26 -13.75 10.68
C SER A 467 -15.53 -12.95 10.42
N THR A 468 -15.45 -12.07 9.41
CA THR A 468 -16.62 -11.39 8.86
C THR A 468 -16.58 -11.42 7.33
N SER A 469 -17.75 -11.66 6.72
CA SER A 469 -17.94 -11.53 5.27
C SER A 469 -18.57 -10.20 4.87
N ARG A 470 -18.77 -9.30 5.86
CA ARG A 470 -19.20 -7.92 5.59
C ARG A 470 -18.18 -7.23 4.70
N GLU A 471 -18.63 -6.48 3.72
CA GLU A 471 -17.74 -5.66 2.91
C GLU A 471 -17.05 -4.61 3.78
N VAL A 472 -15.72 -4.63 3.74
CA VAL A 472 -14.84 -3.63 4.34
C VAL A 472 -13.85 -3.16 3.28
N HIS A 473 -13.22 -2.02 3.52
CA HIS A 473 -12.32 -1.42 2.55
C HIS A 473 -10.89 -1.30 3.09
N ILE A 474 -9.93 -1.26 2.19
CA ILE A 474 -8.53 -0.98 2.50
C ILE A 474 -8.37 0.30 3.35
N THR A 475 -9.24 1.29 3.17
CA THR A 475 -9.28 2.54 3.93
C THR A 475 -9.75 2.36 5.38
N ASP A 476 -10.39 1.25 5.71
CA ASP A 476 -10.95 0.99 7.05
C ASP A 476 -9.89 0.49 8.05
N ILE A 477 -8.71 0.10 7.55
CA ILE A 477 -7.60 -0.41 8.38
C ILE A 477 -7.09 0.68 9.33
N ALA A 478 -6.79 1.86 8.81
CA ALA A 478 -6.22 2.94 9.62
C ALA A 478 -7.16 3.41 10.75
N PRO A 479 -8.46 3.71 10.51
CA PRO A 479 -9.37 4.10 11.59
C PRO A 479 -9.58 2.96 12.60
N THR A 480 -9.58 1.69 12.17
CA THR A 480 -9.67 0.53 13.08
C THR A 480 -8.48 0.50 14.05
N VAL A 481 -7.27 0.58 13.53
CA VAL A 481 -6.05 0.62 14.36
C VAL A 481 -6.04 1.83 15.29
N CYS A 482 -6.35 3.03 14.77
CA CYS A 482 -6.39 4.25 15.58
C CYS A 482 -7.44 4.17 16.70
N GLN A 483 -8.61 3.60 16.44
CA GLN A 483 -9.65 3.43 17.47
C GLN A 483 -9.22 2.42 18.53
N LYS A 484 -8.63 1.28 18.16
CA LYS A 484 -8.04 0.34 19.13
C LYS A 484 -6.95 0.97 20.00
N LEU A 485 -6.18 1.88 19.43
CA LEU A 485 -5.13 2.62 20.15
C LEU A 485 -5.67 3.82 20.95
N HIS A 486 -6.95 4.17 20.82
CA HIS A 486 -7.53 5.39 21.36
C HIS A 486 -6.72 6.64 21.00
N ILE A 487 -6.39 6.77 19.73
CA ILE A 487 -5.72 7.93 19.14
C ILE A 487 -6.56 8.55 18.02
N GLN A 488 -6.26 9.77 17.65
CA GLN A 488 -6.93 10.44 16.53
C GLN A 488 -6.60 9.71 15.21
N GLN A 489 -7.58 9.63 14.32
CA GLN A 489 -7.39 9.11 12.96
C GLN A 489 -6.52 10.05 12.11
N PRO A 490 -5.87 9.54 11.04
CA PRO A 490 -5.17 10.39 10.09
C PRO A 490 -6.07 11.51 9.53
N ASN A 491 -5.49 12.67 9.29
CA ASN A 491 -6.24 13.90 8.99
C ASN A 491 -7.05 13.88 7.67
N ALA A 492 -6.77 12.95 6.77
CA ALA A 492 -7.51 12.75 5.52
C ALA A 492 -8.29 11.43 5.49
N CYS A 493 -8.41 10.74 6.64
CA CYS A 493 -9.08 9.45 6.75
C CYS A 493 -10.57 9.59 6.40
N ILE A 494 -11.06 8.70 5.53
CA ILE A 494 -12.48 8.58 5.17
C ILE A 494 -13.02 7.16 5.42
N GLY A 495 -12.13 6.24 5.84
CA GLY A 495 -12.52 4.88 6.18
C GLY A 495 -13.34 4.82 7.47
N GLU A 496 -14.05 3.73 7.65
CA GLU A 496 -14.84 3.42 8.84
C GLU A 496 -14.15 2.32 9.65
N ALA A 497 -14.14 2.46 10.96
CA ALA A 497 -13.53 1.45 11.80
C ALA A 497 -14.33 0.13 11.78
N ILE A 498 -13.63 -0.99 11.69
CA ILE A 498 -14.22 -2.33 11.66
C ILE A 498 -14.62 -2.69 13.09
N THR A 499 -15.93 -2.61 13.36
CA THR A 499 -16.50 -2.74 14.72
C THR A 499 -16.22 -4.09 15.36
N GLU A 500 -16.22 -5.16 14.55
CA GLU A 500 -15.94 -6.52 15.00
C GLU A 500 -14.52 -6.68 15.59
N ILE A 501 -13.57 -5.85 15.13
CA ILE A 501 -12.21 -5.83 15.66
C ILE A 501 -12.10 -5.03 16.94
N ILE A 502 -12.97 -4.04 17.13
CA ILE A 502 -12.87 -3.06 18.23
C ILE A 502 -13.59 -3.56 19.47
N GLU A 503 -14.81 -4.08 19.32
CA GLU A 503 -15.70 -4.39 20.43
C GLU A 503 -15.44 -5.76 21.05
N GLY A 504 -14.77 -6.68 20.35
CA GLY A 504 -14.70 -8.09 20.75
C GLY A 504 -16.12 -8.70 20.82
N HIS A 505 -16.36 -9.80 20.22
CA HIS A 505 -17.68 -10.44 20.30
C HIS A 505 -17.91 -11.09 21.66
#